data_bc172a6c488634b4a4c89c557a44a5ef
#
_entry.id   bc172a6c488634b4a4c89c557a44a5ef
#
_cell.length_a   1.000
_cell.length_b   1.000
_cell.length_c   1.000
_cell.angle_alpha   90.00
_cell.angle_beta   90.00
_cell.angle_gamma   90.00
#
_symmetry.space_group_name_H-M   'P 1'
#
loop_
_entity.id
_entity.type
_entity.pdbx_description
1 polymer ?
#
loop_
_entity_poly.entity_id
_entity_poly.type
_entity_poly.pdbx_seq_one_letter_code
_entity_poly.pdbx_strand_id
1 'polypeptide(L)'
;MKYVCKRILMLLVTMVIVSLLAFAAFELIHGSAAEIMLGTQATPERVAELEAELGLDRPFAVRYLEWLAGFFTGDLGISYSYSQPVWELIAPKVGITLCVSLLSFALIAVVSIPLGLWASRGHSRVGDAVGTVLDQLCMAVPPFFTGILISWLFSITLRWFVHGQFPDLGADPTGAFRYLFFAAAAIAIPRIAMTVRMLRSTIQGEMRRDYVRTAISRGNDRGAVLRRHVLRNALVPVVTFLAQTMAEIVAAGIVVEQVFAIPGLGRLLVASISNRDYPVVQAIVVILAFWVVLAGTVADIVNQRIDPRLRLGGAS
;
A
#
# COMPACT_ATOMS: atom_id res chain seq x y z
N MET A 1 12.20 -16.56 -18.96
CA MET A 1 10.87 -16.45 -19.56
C MET A 1 9.80 -17.25 -18.82
N LYS A 2 9.94 -18.57 -18.62
CA LYS A 2 8.92 -19.42 -17.91
C LYS A 2 8.49 -18.89 -16.54
N TYR A 3 9.42 -18.33 -15.74
CA TYR A 3 9.11 -17.78 -14.41
C TYR A 3 8.23 -16.54 -14.49
N VAL A 4 8.57 -15.59 -15.37
CA VAL A 4 7.79 -14.35 -15.54
C VAL A 4 6.38 -14.68 -16.03
N CYS A 5 6.26 -15.59 -17.01
CA CYS A 5 4.94 -16.06 -17.47
C CYS A 5 4.12 -16.70 -16.33
N LYS A 6 4.76 -17.52 -15.48
CA LYS A 6 4.10 -18.11 -14.31
C LYS A 6 3.61 -17.03 -13.33
N ARG A 7 4.41 -15.98 -13.09
CA ARG A 7 4.04 -14.87 -12.21
C ARG A 7 2.91 -14.02 -12.76
N ILE A 8 2.92 -13.74 -14.06
CA ILE A 8 1.82 -13.04 -14.73
C ILE A 8 0.53 -13.88 -14.66
N LEU A 9 0.63 -15.19 -14.91
CA LEU A 9 -0.53 -16.08 -14.77
C LEU A 9 -1.08 -16.07 -13.34
N MET A 10 -0.21 -16.15 -12.32
CA MET A 10 -0.61 -16.05 -10.92
C MET A 10 -1.29 -14.71 -10.63
N LEU A 11 -0.75 -13.58 -11.14
CA LEU A 11 -1.37 -12.28 -11.01
C LEU A 11 -2.79 -12.30 -11.58
N LEU A 12 -2.97 -12.78 -12.81
CA LEU A 12 -4.29 -12.85 -13.45
C LEU A 12 -5.27 -13.72 -12.67
N VAL A 13 -4.85 -14.91 -12.23
CA VAL A 13 -5.68 -15.79 -11.41
C VAL A 13 -6.06 -15.12 -10.09
N THR A 14 -5.11 -14.48 -9.42
CA THR A 14 -5.37 -13.76 -8.17
C THR A 14 -6.37 -12.62 -8.40
N MET A 15 -6.23 -11.87 -9.50
CA MET A 15 -7.15 -10.78 -9.83
C MET A 15 -8.57 -11.27 -10.09
N VAL A 16 -8.73 -12.41 -10.80
CA VAL A 16 -10.04 -13.05 -11.01
C VAL A 16 -10.65 -13.48 -9.67
N ILE A 17 -9.87 -14.10 -8.79
CA ILE A 17 -10.36 -14.52 -7.47
C ILE A 17 -10.76 -13.30 -6.63
N VAL A 18 -9.93 -12.26 -6.57
CA VAL A 18 -10.23 -11.05 -5.78
C VAL A 18 -11.45 -10.33 -6.33
N SER A 19 -11.56 -10.18 -7.66
CA SER A 19 -12.71 -9.53 -8.27
C SER A 19 -14.00 -10.32 -8.03
N LEU A 20 -13.95 -11.65 -8.11
CA LEU A 20 -15.09 -12.52 -7.81
C LEU A 20 -15.51 -12.41 -6.34
N LEU A 21 -14.54 -12.43 -5.41
CA LEU A 21 -14.82 -12.27 -3.98
C LEU A 21 -15.38 -10.89 -3.67
N ALA A 22 -14.82 -9.83 -4.26
CA ALA A 22 -15.33 -8.47 -4.09
C ALA A 22 -16.76 -8.36 -4.62
N PHE A 23 -17.06 -8.91 -5.80
CA PHE A 23 -18.39 -8.90 -6.37
C PHE A 23 -19.37 -9.71 -5.51
N ALA A 24 -18.99 -10.93 -5.10
CA ALA A 24 -19.83 -11.80 -4.27
C ALA A 24 -20.09 -11.23 -2.86
N ALA A 25 -19.12 -10.51 -2.27
CA ALA A 25 -19.29 -9.93 -0.95
C ALA A 25 -20.46 -8.93 -0.90
N PHE A 26 -20.68 -8.18 -1.97
CA PHE A 26 -21.79 -7.23 -2.04
C PHE A 26 -23.13 -7.88 -2.34
N GLU A 27 -23.14 -9.02 -3.01
CA GLU A 27 -24.35 -9.82 -3.24
C GLU A 27 -24.90 -10.40 -1.92
N LEU A 28 -24.02 -10.70 -0.96
CA LEU A 28 -24.38 -11.26 0.35
C LEU A 28 -24.92 -10.21 1.32
N ILE A 29 -24.72 -8.92 1.04
CA ILE A 29 -25.21 -7.84 1.89
C ILE A 29 -26.71 -7.67 1.66
N HIS A 30 -27.50 -7.93 2.70
CA HIS A 30 -28.95 -7.77 2.65
C HIS A 30 -29.36 -6.32 2.39
N GLY A 31 -30.25 -6.13 1.44
CA GLY A 31 -30.78 -4.85 0.98
C GLY A 31 -30.54 -4.63 -0.50
N SER A 32 -31.59 -4.34 -1.23
CA SER A 32 -31.50 -4.06 -2.66
C SER A 32 -30.77 -2.74 -2.89
N ALA A 33 -29.85 -2.69 -3.85
CA ALA A 33 -29.27 -1.43 -4.29
C ALA A 33 -30.37 -0.43 -4.73
N ALA A 34 -31.43 -0.95 -5.32
CA ALA A 34 -32.59 -0.15 -5.71
C ALA A 34 -33.30 0.46 -4.50
N GLU A 35 -33.46 -0.28 -3.39
CA GLU A 35 -34.03 0.27 -2.14
C GLU A 35 -33.19 1.43 -1.58
N ILE A 36 -31.85 1.29 -1.65
CA ILE A 36 -30.94 2.32 -1.17
C ILE A 36 -31.03 3.58 -2.04
N MET A 37 -31.07 3.41 -3.36
CA MET A 37 -31.20 4.53 -4.30
C MET A 37 -32.53 5.26 -4.16
N LEU A 38 -33.63 4.53 -3.97
CA LEU A 38 -34.97 5.09 -3.79
C LEU A 38 -35.20 5.71 -2.40
N GLY A 39 -34.47 5.23 -1.40
CA GLY A 39 -34.56 5.73 -0.02
C GLY A 39 -35.99 5.75 0.50
N THR A 40 -36.50 6.93 0.88
CA THR A 40 -37.88 7.10 1.41
C THR A 40 -38.96 6.91 0.35
N GLN A 41 -38.62 6.84 -0.92
CA GLN A 41 -39.56 6.63 -2.03
C GLN A 41 -39.62 5.15 -2.48
N ALA A 42 -38.97 4.24 -1.77
CA ALA A 42 -38.94 2.82 -2.06
C ALA A 42 -40.35 2.21 -1.82
N THR A 43 -41.06 1.96 -2.93
CA THR A 43 -42.25 1.09 -2.94
C THR A 43 -41.86 -0.21 -3.60
N PRO A 44 -42.53 -1.36 -3.28
CA PRO A 44 -42.20 -2.66 -3.89
C PRO A 44 -42.18 -2.61 -5.43
N GLU A 45 -43.10 -1.86 -6.03
CA GLU A 45 -43.23 -1.73 -7.48
C GLU A 45 -42.02 -0.96 -8.09
N ARG A 46 -41.67 0.17 -7.45
CA ARG A 46 -40.51 0.98 -7.89
C ARG A 46 -39.17 0.28 -7.69
N VAL A 47 -39.06 -0.48 -6.63
CA VAL A 47 -37.86 -1.31 -6.37
C VAL A 47 -37.70 -2.34 -7.47
N ALA A 48 -38.77 -3.10 -7.79
CA ALA A 48 -38.72 -4.10 -8.85
C ALA A 48 -38.43 -3.47 -10.24
N GLU A 49 -39.00 -2.30 -10.53
CA GLU A 49 -38.73 -1.58 -11.78
C GLU A 49 -37.28 -1.16 -11.89
N LEU A 50 -36.70 -0.58 -10.83
CA LEU A 50 -35.31 -0.16 -10.81
C LEU A 50 -34.33 -1.35 -10.79
N GLU A 51 -34.68 -2.46 -10.12
CA GLU A 51 -33.88 -3.70 -10.16
C GLU A 51 -33.82 -4.27 -11.60
N ALA A 52 -34.91 -4.28 -12.30
CA ALA A 52 -34.94 -4.69 -13.70
C ALA A 52 -34.15 -3.74 -14.61
N GLU A 53 -34.27 -2.42 -14.40
CA GLU A 53 -33.53 -1.41 -15.15
C GLU A 53 -31.99 -1.53 -14.91
N LEU A 54 -31.57 -1.77 -13.68
CA LEU A 54 -30.17 -1.99 -13.30
C LEU A 54 -29.68 -3.41 -13.61
N GLY A 55 -30.57 -4.33 -14.06
CA GLY A 55 -30.25 -5.73 -14.35
C GLY A 55 -29.87 -6.55 -13.12
N LEU A 56 -30.32 -6.14 -11.93
CA LEU A 56 -30.05 -6.83 -10.67
C LEU A 56 -30.83 -8.14 -10.54
N ASP A 57 -31.87 -8.30 -11.33
CA ASP A 57 -32.69 -9.52 -11.45
C ASP A 57 -32.00 -10.65 -12.23
N ARG A 58 -30.89 -10.34 -12.93
CA ARG A 58 -30.14 -11.31 -13.74
C ARG A 58 -29.34 -12.28 -12.87
N PRO A 59 -29.04 -13.51 -13.38
CA PRO A 59 -28.18 -14.46 -12.67
C PRO A 59 -26.82 -13.87 -12.29
N PHE A 60 -26.35 -14.15 -11.09
CA PHE A 60 -25.07 -13.69 -10.56
C PHE A 60 -23.91 -13.83 -11.54
N ALA A 61 -23.77 -15.00 -12.19
CA ALA A 61 -22.68 -15.26 -13.13
C ALA A 61 -22.71 -14.31 -14.35
N VAL A 62 -23.91 -13.96 -14.84
CA VAL A 62 -24.08 -13.04 -15.97
C VAL A 62 -23.65 -11.64 -15.56
N ARG A 63 -24.15 -11.16 -14.42
CA ARG A 63 -23.79 -9.84 -13.88
C ARG A 63 -22.29 -9.71 -13.61
N TYR A 64 -21.67 -10.75 -13.03
CA TYR A 64 -20.22 -10.76 -12.81
C TYR A 64 -19.42 -10.67 -14.12
N LEU A 65 -19.81 -11.45 -15.15
CA LEU A 65 -19.12 -11.45 -16.43
C LEU A 65 -19.30 -10.11 -17.17
N GLU A 66 -20.49 -9.52 -17.14
CA GLU A 66 -20.76 -8.19 -17.70
C GLU A 66 -19.93 -7.13 -16.99
N TRP A 67 -19.90 -7.13 -15.65
CA TRP A 67 -19.08 -6.24 -14.85
C TRP A 67 -17.58 -6.41 -15.12
N LEU A 68 -17.10 -7.65 -15.22
CA LEU A 68 -15.71 -7.95 -15.54
C LEU A 68 -15.33 -7.48 -16.94
N ALA A 69 -16.20 -7.65 -17.93
CA ALA A 69 -16.02 -7.13 -19.29
C ALA A 69 -15.98 -5.59 -19.29
N GLY A 70 -16.90 -4.95 -18.56
CA GLY A 70 -16.94 -3.50 -18.36
C GLY A 70 -15.66 -2.97 -17.75
N PHE A 71 -15.09 -3.67 -16.75
CA PHE A 71 -13.82 -3.29 -16.11
C PHE A 71 -12.66 -3.17 -17.13
N PHE A 72 -12.59 -4.09 -18.11
CA PHE A 72 -11.54 -4.05 -19.15
C PHE A 72 -11.81 -3.00 -20.24
N THR A 73 -13.05 -2.60 -20.44
CA THR A 73 -13.41 -1.54 -21.42
C THR A 73 -13.45 -0.14 -20.81
N GLY A 74 -13.26 -0.05 -19.47
CA GLY A 74 -13.31 1.23 -18.74
C GLY A 74 -14.71 1.62 -18.27
N ASP A 75 -15.72 0.79 -18.50
CA ASP A 75 -17.07 0.95 -17.96
C ASP A 75 -17.16 0.25 -16.60
N LEU A 76 -16.99 1.03 -15.54
CA LEU A 76 -17.06 0.56 -14.15
C LEU A 76 -18.49 0.68 -13.58
N GLY A 77 -19.47 1.02 -14.41
CA GLY A 77 -20.85 1.27 -14.01
C GLY A 77 -21.09 2.68 -13.49
N ILE A 78 -22.27 2.89 -12.92
CA ILE A 78 -22.74 4.17 -12.37
C ILE A 78 -22.76 4.10 -10.85
N SER A 79 -22.24 5.14 -10.22
CA SER A 79 -22.30 5.32 -8.77
C SER A 79 -23.75 5.51 -8.30
N TYR A 80 -24.16 4.77 -7.29
CA TYR A 80 -25.51 4.90 -6.71
C TYR A 80 -25.69 6.18 -5.90
N SER A 81 -24.62 6.66 -5.26
CA SER A 81 -24.67 7.86 -4.42
C SER A 81 -24.50 9.16 -5.21
N TYR A 82 -23.71 9.13 -6.28
CA TYR A 82 -23.34 10.32 -7.05
C TYR A 82 -24.03 10.41 -8.41
N SER A 83 -24.71 9.34 -8.86
CA SER A 83 -25.43 9.26 -10.15
C SER A 83 -24.56 9.66 -11.36
N GLN A 84 -23.26 9.29 -11.32
CA GLN A 84 -22.29 9.57 -12.38
C GLN A 84 -21.38 8.36 -12.61
N PRO A 85 -20.69 8.28 -13.77
CA PRO A 85 -19.79 7.17 -14.08
C PRO A 85 -18.72 6.99 -13.00
N VAL A 86 -18.53 5.76 -12.53
CA VAL A 86 -17.56 5.43 -11.47
C VAL A 86 -16.13 5.84 -11.85
N TRP A 87 -15.77 5.72 -13.13
CA TRP A 87 -14.45 6.11 -13.61
C TRP A 87 -14.16 7.61 -13.41
N GLU A 88 -15.13 8.47 -13.61
CA GLU A 88 -14.97 9.92 -13.40
C GLU A 88 -14.72 10.27 -11.93
N LEU A 89 -15.30 9.51 -11.01
CA LEU A 89 -15.06 9.65 -9.57
C LEU A 89 -13.66 9.17 -9.15
N ILE A 90 -13.19 8.08 -9.77
CA ILE A 90 -11.97 7.38 -9.37
C ILE A 90 -10.72 7.98 -10.03
N ALA A 91 -10.77 8.28 -11.32
CA ALA A 91 -9.62 8.69 -12.13
C ALA A 91 -8.77 9.82 -11.51
N PRO A 92 -9.35 10.94 -11.04
CA PRO A 92 -8.56 12.03 -10.43
C PRO A 92 -7.90 11.62 -9.09
N LYS A 93 -8.39 10.57 -8.43
CA LYS A 93 -7.94 10.15 -7.09
C LYS A 93 -6.85 9.09 -7.15
N VAL A 94 -6.77 8.32 -8.23
CA VAL A 94 -5.73 7.29 -8.45
C VAL A 94 -4.33 7.86 -8.28
N GLY A 95 -4.04 8.98 -8.96
CA GLY A 95 -2.74 9.63 -8.91
C GLY A 95 -2.34 10.08 -7.50
N ILE A 96 -3.29 10.57 -6.71
CA ILE A 96 -3.06 11.04 -5.34
C ILE A 96 -2.67 9.86 -4.43
N THR A 97 -3.45 8.79 -4.44
CA THR A 97 -3.16 7.57 -3.66
C THR A 97 -1.84 6.94 -4.06
N LEU A 98 -1.53 6.90 -5.36
CA LEU A 98 -0.23 6.42 -5.86
C LEU A 98 0.93 7.29 -5.38
N CYS A 99 0.80 8.62 -5.43
CA CYS A 99 1.82 9.54 -4.93
C CYS A 99 2.11 9.31 -3.45
N VAL A 100 1.08 9.20 -2.59
CA VAL A 100 1.25 8.88 -1.16
C VAL A 100 1.99 7.56 -0.99
N SER A 101 1.56 6.51 -1.70
CA SER A 101 2.14 5.18 -1.58
C SER A 101 3.60 5.13 -2.03
N LEU A 102 3.91 5.70 -3.19
CA LEU A 102 5.26 5.75 -3.73
C LEU A 102 6.19 6.62 -2.89
N LEU A 103 5.68 7.75 -2.38
CA LEU A 103 6.45 8.64 -1.51
C LEU A 103 6.73 7.96 -0.17
N SER A 104 5.75 7.24 0.41
CA SER A 104 5.96 6.43 1.61
C SER A 104 7.04 5.37 1.39
N PHE A 105 6.95 4.64 0.29
CA PHE A 105 7.94 3.61 -0.06
C PHE A 105 9.34 4.21 -0.25
N ALA A 106 9.44 5.32 -0.97
CA ALA A 106 10.70 6.04 -1.16
C ALA A 106 11.31 6.50 0.17
N LEU A 107 10.50 7.08 1.07
CA LEU A 107 10.94 7.48 2.41
C LEU A 107 11.46 6.27 3.21
N ILE A 108 10.74 5.14 3.19
CA ILE A 108 11.17 3.92 3.87
C ILE A 108 12.52 3.45 3.32
N ALA A 109 12.65 3.31 2.00
CA ALA A 109 13.88 2.82 1.37
C ALA A 109 15.07 3.76 1.60
N VAL A 110 14.88 5.07 1.38
CA VAL A 110 15.95 6.07 1.46
C VAL A 110 16.42 6.32 2.89
N VAL A 111 15.48 6.31 3.87
CA VAL A 111 15.82 6.62 5.26
C VAL A 111 16.31 5.39 6.02
N SER A 112 15.71 4.21 5.80
CA SER A 112 16.06 3.02 6.58
C SER A 112 17.44 2.45 6.27
N ILE A 113 17.93 2.56 5.03
CA ILE A 113 19.25 2.01 4.68
C ILE A 113 20.39 2.77 5.38
N PRO A 114 20.48 4.12 5.30
CA PRO A 114 21.50 4.86 6.04
C PRO A 114 21.39 4.70 7.56
N LEU A 115 20.16 4.76 8.11
CA LEU A 115 19.93 4.58 9.54
C LEU A 115 20.30 3.17 10.02
N GLY A 116 19.95 2.14 9.27
CA GLY A 116 20.31 0.76 9.59
C GLY A 116 21.82 0.50 9.55
N LEU A 117 22.52 1.08 8.56
CA LEU A 117 23.97 1.07 8.49
C LEU A 117 24.61 1.81 9.68
N TRP A 118 24.09 2.97 10.03
CA TRP A 118 24.57 3.73 11.18
C TRP A 118 24.35 2.94 12.48
N ALA A 119 23.15 2.40 12.69
CA ALA A 119 22.80 1.60 13.87
C ALA A 119 23.60 0.30 13.98
N SER A 120 24.13 -0.25 12.86
CA SER A 120 24.93 -1.48 12.87
C SER A 120 26.41 -1.29 13.24
N ARG A 121 26.91 -0.04 13.30
CA ARG A 121 28.34 0.24 13.54
C ARG A 121 28.80 0.01 14.97
N GLY A 122 27.90 -0.35 15.86
CA GLY A 122 28.19 -0.56 17.28
C GLY A 122 28.31 0.78 18.02
N HIS A 123 27.40 1.03 18.91
CA HIS A 123 27.40 2.18 19.79
C HIS A 123 27.69 1.72 21.22
N SER A 124 27.75 2.65 22.15
CA SER A 124 27.78 2.32 23.56
C SER A 124 26.55 1.50 23.94
N ARG A 125 26.63 0.69 25.01
CA ARG A 125 25.49 -0.11 25.51
C ARG A 125 24.23 0.76 25.71
N VAL A 126 24.41 2.01 26.16
CA VAL A 126 23.31 2.97 26.34
C VAL A 126 22.72 3.39 25.00
N GLY A 127 23.56 3.72 24.01
CA GLY A 127 23.09 4.09 22.67
C GLY A 127 22.31 2.97 21.98
N ASP A 128 22.77 1.73 22.14
CA ASP A 128 22.07 0.54 21.61
C ASP A 128 20.73 0.27 22.32
N ALA A 129 20.66 0.50 23.64
CA ALA A 129 19.42 0.39 24.40
C ALA A 129 18.41 1.47 23.98
N VAL A 130 18.84 2.74 23.89
CA VAL A 130 17.99 3.85 23.46
C VAL A 130 17.49 3.62 22.04
N GLY A 131 18.34 3.22 21.10
CA GLY A 131 17.93 2.90 19.73
C GLY A 131 16.88 1.79 19.68
N THR A 132 17.05 0.73 20.48
CA THR A 132 16.09 -0.37 20.57
C THR A 132 14.73 0.09 21.12
N VAL A 133 14.74 0.93 22.17
CA VAL A 133 13.49 1.49 22.73
C VAL A 133 12.79 2.40 21.71
N LEU A 134 13.53 3.26 21.00
CA LEU A 134 12.95 4.11 19.95
C LEU A 134 12.36 3.28 18.80
N ASP A 135 13.07 2.24 18.34
CA ASP A 135 12.54 1.33 17.32
C ASP A 135 11.24 0.67 17.78
N GLN A 136 11.18 0.19 19.04
CA GLN A 136 9.98 -0.43 19.60
C GLN A 136 8.82 0.56 19.72
N LEU A 137 9.08 1.78 20.17
CA LEU A 137 8.05 2.83 20.25
C LEU A 137 7.49 3.17 18.86
N CYS A 138 8.37 3.40 17.88
CA CYS A 138 7.94 3.68 16.50
C CYS A 138 7.15 2.53 15.88
N MET A 139 7.50 1.27 16.17
CA MET A 139 6.81 0.09 15.67
C MET A 139 5.46 -0.16 16.35
N ALA A 140 5.31 0.23 17.62
CA ALA A 140 4.09 0.03 18.40
C ALA A 140 2.99 1.01 18.00
N VAL A 141 3.35 2.16 17.43
CA VAL A 141 2.41 3.22 17.07
C VAL A 141 1.79 2.95 15.69
N PRO A 142 0.46 2.83 15.60
CA PRO A 142 -0.20 2.64 14.29
C PRO A 142 -0.02 3.86 13.38
N PRO A 143 0.01 3.68 12.03
CA PRO A 143 0.19 4.78 11.08
C PRO A 143 -0.82 5.92 11.22
N PHE A 144 -2.09 5.62 11.53
CA PHE A 144 -3.12 6.65 11.72
C PHE A 144 -2.83 7.54 12.94
N PHE A 145 -2.36 6.94 14.03
CA PHE A 145 -2.01 7.70 15.24
C PHE A 145 -0.75 8.55 15.00
N THR A 146 0.24 8.01 14.30
CA THR A 146 1.40 8.79 13.82
C THR A 146 0.94 9.98 12.97
N GLY A 147 -0.07 9.76 12.11
CA GLY A 147 -0.70 10.82 11.32
C GLY A 147 -1.35 11.92 12.16
N ILE A 148 -2.07 11.54 13.21
CA ILE A 148 -2.67 12.50 14.15
C ILE A 148 -1.57 13.32 14.85
N LEU A 149 -0.50 12.68 15.33
CA LEU A 149 0.62 13.36 15.98
C LEU A 149 1.34 14.32 15.02
N ILE A 150 1.58 13.90 13.78
CA ILE A 150 2.16 14.75 12.74
C ILE A 150 1.25 15.95 12.44
N SER A 151 -0.05 15.73 12.29
CA SER A 151 -1.02 16.80 12.06
C SER A 151 -1.06 17.77 13.24
N TRP A 152 -1.07 17.26 14.47
CA TRP A 152 -1.03 18.11 15.67
C TRP A 152 0.25 18.97 15.72
N LEU A 153 1.41 18.36 15.49
CA LEU A 153 2.68 19.08 15.56
C LEU A 153 2.85 20.07 14.40
N PHE A 154 2.70 19.59 13.16
CA PHE A 154 3.08 20.38 11.97
C PHE A 154 1.95 21.26 11.43
N SER A 155 0.69 20.89 11.64
CA SER A 155 -0.43 21.70 11.18
C SER A 155 -0.89 22.68 12.28
N ILE A 156 -1.18 22.17 13.49
CA ILE A 156 -1.78 23.00 14.54
C ILE A 156 -0.69 23.86 15.24
N THR A 157 0.44 23.24 15.62
CA THR A 157 1.48 23.92 16.41
C THR A 157 2.43 24.74 15.52
N LEU A 158 3.03 24.13 14.49
CA LEU A 158 4.00 24.78 13.63
C LEU A 158 3.39 25.51 12.43
N ARG A 159 2.13 25.21 12.08
CA ARG A 159 1.37 25.82 10.97
C ARG A 159 2.06 25.70 9.61
N TRP A 160 2.72 24.58 9.37
CA TRP A 160 3.39 24.33 8.10
C TRP A 160 2.44 23.95 6.97
N PHE A 161 1.25 23.44 7.32
CA PHE A 161 0.14 23.18 6.40
C PHE A 161 -1.18 23.30 7.17
N VAL A 162 -2.31 23.38 6.45
CA VAL A 162 -3.64 23.44 7.08
C VAL A 162 -4.28 22.06 7.00
N HIS A 163 -4.56 21.46 8.16
CA HIS A 163 -5.23 20.16 8.23
C HIS A 163 -6.62 20.21 7.60
N GLY A 164 -6.96 19.19 6.82
CA GLY A 164 -8.27 19.10 6.15
C GLY A 164 -8.39 19.92 4.87
N GLN A 165 -7.40 20.77 4.54
CA GLN A 165 -7.37 21.55 3.30
C GLN A 165 -6.25 21.04 2.41
N PHE A 166 -6.55 20.03 1.60
CA PHE A 166 -5.60 19.54 0.60
C PHE A 166 -5.45 20.59 -0.51
N PRO A 167 -4.23 21.10 -0.76
CA PRO A 167 -4.01 22.09 -1.80
C PRO A 167 -4.29 21.52 -3.19
N ASP A 168 -4.82 22.36 -4.08
CA ASP A 168 -5.03 21.97 -5.48
C ASP A 168 -3.69 21.70 -6.16
N LEU A 169 -3.57 20.53 -6.80
CA LEU A 169 -2.35 20.09 -7.48
C LEU A 169 -1.95 20.99 -8.65
N GLY A 170 -2.93 21.64 -9.31
CA GLY A 170 -2.68 22.53 -10.42
C GLY A 170 -2.30 23.94 -9.99
N ALA A 171 -2.91 24.45 -8.89
CA ALA A 171 -2.68 25.79 -8.41
C ALA A 171 -1.48 25.90 -7.43
N ASP A 172 -1.29 24.91 -6.54
CA ASP A 172 -0.18 24.89 -5.57
C ASP A 172 0.45 23.48 -5.47
N PRO A 173 1.24 23.07 -6.48
CA PRO A 173 1.89 21.76 -6.47
C PRO A 173 2.88 21.59 -5.31
N THR A 174 3.52 22.69 -4.86
CA THR A 174 4.48 22.64 -3.74
C THR A 174 3.77 22.40 -2.42
N GLY A 175 2.67 23.10 -2.18
CA GLY A 175 1.82 22.87 -1.01
C GLY A 175 1.23 21.46 -0.99
N ALA A 176 0.75 20.99 -2.14
CA ALA A 176 0.23 19.64 -2.28
C ALA A 176 1.31 18.57 -2.00
N PHE A 177 2.52 18.73 -2.57
CA PHE A 177 3.64 17.82 -2.28
C PHE A 177 4.01 17.82 -0.79
N ARG A 178 4.12 18.99 -0.18
CA ARG A 178 4.38 19.11 1.26
C ARG A 178 3.32 18.40 2.09
N TYR A 179 2.04 18.57 1.72
CA TYR A 179 0.92 17.92 2.41
C TYR A 179 1.01 16.38 2.31
N LEU A 180 1.26 15.87 1.09
CA LEU A 180 1.45 14.43 0.83
C LEU A 180 2.69 13.87 1.52
N PHE A 181 3.75 14.67 1.66
CA PHE A 181 4.96 14.26 2.38
C PHE A 181 4.68 13.94 3.85
N PHE A 182 3.89 14.75 4.56
CA PHE A 182 3.54 14.49 5.95
C PHE A 182 2.64 13.27 6.09
N ALA A 183 1.70 13.07 5.18
CA ALA A 183 0.88 11.86 5.14
C ALA A 183 1.73 10.61 4.86
N ALA A 184 2.64 10.70 3.91
CA ALA A 184 3.58 9.63 3.59
C ALA A 184 4.52 9.31 4.76
N ALA A 185 4.99 10.34 5.49
CA ALA A 185 5.81 10.17 6.69
C ALA A 185 5.06 9.44 7.80
N ALA A 186 3.76 9.66 7.95
CA ALA A 186 2.93 8.94 8.91
C ALA A 186 2.91 7.42 8.64
N ILE A 187 2.84 7.02 7.38
CA ILE A 187 2.92 5.62 6.95
C ILE A 187 4.34 5.09 7.10
N ALA A 188 5.34 5.91 6.77
CA ALA A 188 6.73 5.49 6.66
C ALA A 188 7.40 5.26 8.02
N ILE A 189 7.13 6.09 9.05
CA ILE A 189 7.84 6.05 10.33
C ILE A 189 7.85 4.65 10.98
N PRO A 190 6.71 3.96 11.18
CA PRO A 190 6.72 2.63 11.76
C PRO A 190 7.50 1.62 10.90
N ARG A 191 7.42 1.75 9.57
CA ARG A 191 8.07 0.86 8.60
C ARG A 191 9.58 1.10 8.51
N ILE A 192 10.02 2.35 8.65
CA ILE A 192 11.44 2.70 8.76
C ILE A 192 12.04 1.98 9.97
N ALA A 193 11.41 2.07 11.14
CA ALA A 193 11.89 1.41 12.35
C ALA A 193 12.03 -0.12 12.17
N MET A 194 11.00 -0.77 11.56
CA MET A 194 11.04 -2.21 11.27
C MET A 194 12.18 -2.56 10.30
N THR A 195 12.35 -1.77 9.24
CA THR A 195 13.38 -2.00 8.22
C THR A 195 14.79 -1.77 8.78
N VAL A 196 14.98 -0.73 9.60
CA VAL A 196 16.24 -0.44 10.31
C VAL A 196 16.62 -1.60 11.22
N ARG A 197 15.67 -2.09 12.03
CA ARG A 197 15.88 -3.24 12.92
C ARG A 197 16.25 -4.50 12.14
N MET A 198 15.55 -4.77 11.03
CA MET A 198 15.83 -5.91 10.18
C MET A 198 17.22 -5.82 9.54
N LEU A 199 17.57 -4.67 8.96
CA LEU A 199 18.88 -4.45 8.34
C LEU A 199 20.01 -4.58 9.37
N ARG A 200 19.85 -3.99 10.58
CA ARG A 200 20.80 -4.13 11.69
C ARG A 200 21.01 -5.59 12.06
N SER A 201 19.94 -6.35 12.26
CA SER A 201 20.01 -7.77 12.61
C SER A 201 20.71 -8.59 11.54
N THR A 202 20.40 -8.35 10.27
CA THR A 202 21.00 -9.05 9.14
C THR A 202 22.50 -8.71 9.01
N ILE A 203 22.88 -7.44 9.15
CA ILE A 203 24.29 -7.03 9.15
C ILE A 203 25.04 -7.70 10.31
N GLN A 204 24.49 -7.74 11.51
CA GLN A 204 25.13 -8.40 12.65
C GLN A 204 25.30 -9.91 12.43
N GLY A 205 24.33 -10.57 11.80
CA GLY A 205 24.43 -11.97 11.41
C GLY A 205 25.52 -12.22 10.37
N GLU A 206 25.56 -11.40 9.31
CA GLU A 206 26.55 -11.50 8.24
C GLU A 206 27.98 -11.19 8.73
N MET A 207 28.16 -10.25 9.65
CA MET A 207 29.46 -9.90 10.25
C MET A 207 30.11 -11.04 11.02
N ARG A 208 29.37 -12.08 11.41
CA ARG A 208 29.88 -13.28 12.11
C ARG A 208 30.31 -14.39 11.16
N ARG A 209 30.08 -14.25 9.84
CA ARG A 209 30.40 -15.27 8.83
C ARG A 209 31.91 -15.39 8.59
N ASP A 210 32.37 -16.57 8.19
CA ASP A 210 33.79 -16.88 7.99
C ASP A 210 34.45 -16.04 6.87
N TYR A 211 33.71 -15.69 5.81
CA TYR A 211 34.24 -14.81 4.78
C TYR A 211 34.61 -13.42 5.29
N VAL A 212 33.93 -12.93 6.33
CA VAL A 212 34.23 -11.64 6.98
C VAL A 212 35.52 -11.77 7.77
N ARG A 213 35.68 -12.87 8.55
CA ARG A 213 36.92 -13.14 9.28
C ARG A 213 38.12 -13.22 8.33
N THR A 214 37.97 -13.93 7.21
CA THR A 214 39.01 -14.04 6.18
C THR A 214 39.34 -12.68 5.58
N ALA A 215 38.35 -11.83 5.30
CA ALA A 215 38.58 -10.51 4.74
C ALA A 215 39.36 -9.62 5.73
N ILE A 216 39.03 -9.64 7.02
CA ILE A 216 39.73 -8.89 8.07
C ILE A 216 41.16 -9.43 8.24
N SER A 217 41.38 -10.75 8.25
CA SER A 217 42.73 -11.36 8.35
C SER A 217 43.63 -11.00 7.19
N ARG A 218 43.08 -10.62 6.03
CA ARG A 218 43.82 -10.10 4.87
C ARG A 218 44.12 -8.61 4.95
N GLY A 219 43.88 -7.96 6.10
CA GLY A 219 44.19 -6.55 6.36
C GLY A 219 43.13 -5.56 5.89
N ASN A 220 41.94 -6.01 5.49
CA ASN A 220 40.87 -5.09 5.12
C ASN A 220 40.30 -4.43 6.38
N ASP A 221 40.05 -3.11 6.33
CA ASP A 221 39.36 -2.38 7.37
C ASP A 221 37.91 -2.88 7.54
N ARG A 222 37.48 -2.95 8.81
CA ARG A 222 36.13 -3.43 9.16
C ARG A 222 35.01 -2.65 8.47
N GLY A 223 35.15 -1.32 8.31
CA GLY A 223 34.19 -0.48 7.61
C GLY A 223 34.17 -0.72 6.10
N ALA A 224 35.32 -1.04 5.50
CA ALA A 224 35.41 -1.41 4.09
C ALA A 224 34.75 -2.77 3.84
N VAL A 225 34.99 -3.76 4.72
CA VAL A 225 34.35 -5.08 4.66
C VAL A 225 32.84 -4.95 4.80
N LEU A 226 32.35 -4.13 5.75
CA LEU A 226 30.92 -3.87 5.93
C LEU A 226 30.28 -3.34 4.63
N ARG A 227 30.87 -2.31 4.01
CA ARG A 227 30.29 -1.65 2.84
C ARG A 227 30.41 -2.48 1.56
N ARG A 228 31.53 -3.18 1.34
CA ARG A 228 31.81 -3.91 0.08
C ARG A 228 31.29 -5.33 0.06
N HIS A 229 31.26 -6.01 1.19
CA HIS A 229 30.95 -7.44 1.26
C HIS A 229 29.67 -7.73 2.05
N VAL A 230 29.55 -7.21 3.28
CA VAL A 230 28.45 -7.54 4.19
C VAL A 230 27.14 -6.89 3.73
N LEU A 231 27.16 -5.58 3.40
CA LEU A 231 25.95 -4.85 3.01
C LEU A 231 25.22 -5.49 1.84
N ARG A 232 25.97 -5.91 0.81
CA ARG A 232 25.37 -6.53 -0.38
C ARG A 232 24.56 -7.78 -0.02
N ASN A 233 25.08 -8.62 0.88
CA ASN A 233 24.40 -9.82 1.31
C ASN A 233 23.26 -9.50 2.30
N ALA A 234 23.46 -8.53 3.18
CA ALA A 234 22.49 -8.10 4.17
C ALA A 234 21.26 -7.41 3.54
N LEU A 235 21.42 -6.79 2.37
CA LEU A 235 20.31 -6.13 1.65
C LEU A 235 19.32 -7.13 1.02
N VAL A 236 19.72 -8.37 0.73
CA VAL A 236 18.83 -9.34 0.06
C VAL A 236 17.52 -9.56 0.83
N PRO A 237 17.53 -9.95 2.12
CA PRO A 237 16.28 -10.09 2.87
C PRO A 237 15.56 -8.75 3.12
N VAL A 238 16.29 -7.63 3.17
CA VAL A 238 15.70 -6.30 3.33
C VAL A 238 14.91 -5.88 2.10
N VAL A 239 15.41 -6.13 0.90
CA VAL A 239 14.67 -5.88 -0.35
C VAL A 239 13.40 -6.71 -0.42
N THR A 240 13.46 -7.98 0.00
CA THR A 240 12.28 -8.85 0.12
C THR A 240 11.24 -8.26 1.08
N PHE A 241 11.70 -7.79 2.24
CA PHE A 241 10.84 -7.15 3.23
C PHE A 241 10.21 -5.85 2.71
N LEU A 242 11.02 -4.98 2.09
CA LEU A 242 10.52 -3.74 1.45
C LEU A 242 9.44 -4.03 0.42
N ALA A 243 9.62 -5.10 -0.34
CA ALA A 243 8.63 -5.52 -1.32
C ALA A 243 7.28 -5.90 -0.68
N GLN A 244 7.30 -6.65 0.42
CA GLN A 244 6.10 -7.02 1.17
C GLN A 244 5.44 -5.79 1.81
N THR A 245 6.24 -4.80 2.21
CA THR A 245 5.76 -3.55 2.81
C THR A 245 4.85 -2.74 1.86
N MET A 246 4.94 -2.93 0.52
CA MET A 246 4.07 -2.23 -0.43
C MET A 246 2.58 -2.52 -0.20
N ALA A 247 2.22 -3.77 0.09
CA ALA A 247 0.83 -4.12 0.41
C ALA A 247 0.33 -3.40 1.67
N GLU A 248 1.19 -3.34 2.68
CA GLU A 248 0.89 -2.70 3.95
C GLU A 248 0.82 -1.17 3.84
N ILE A 249 1.60 -0.55 2.94
CA ILE A 249 1.53 0.87 2.63
C ILE A 249 0.17 1.23 2.04
N VAL A 250 -0.34 0.42 1.10
CA VAL A 250 -1.66 0.65 0.49
C VAL A 250 -2.76 0.55 1.55
N ALA A 251 -2.73 -0.48 2.39
CA ALA A 251 -3.72 -0.65 3.46
C ALA A 251 -3.67 0.49 4.49
N ALA A 252 -2.47 0.91 4.92
CA ALA A 252 -2.30 2.04 5.82
C ALA A 252 -2.72 3.37 5.18
N GLY A 253 -2.49 3.50 3.86
CA GLY A 253 -2.86 4.67 3.06
C GLY A 253 -4.34 4.98 3.14
N ILE A 254 -5.22 3.98 3.10
CA ILE A 254 -6.68 4.15 3.23
C ILE A 254 -7.02 4.95 4.49
N VAL A 255 -6.44 4.56 5.62
CA VAL A 255 -6.73 5.20 6.92
C VAL A 255 -6.03 6.56 7.05
N VAL A 256 -4.80 6.69 6.54
CA VAL A 256 -4.07 7.96 6.58
C VAL A 256 -4.72 9.01 5.68
N GLU A 257 -5.25 8.65 4.51
CA GLU A 257 -6.04 9.56 3.67
C GLU A 257 -7.27 10.10 4.41
N GLN A 258 -7.93 9.29 5.24
CA GLN A 258 -9.01 9.76 6.11
C GLN A 258 -8.51 10.76 7.15
N VAL A 259 -7.43 10.42 7.87
CA VAL A 259 -6.86 11.27 8.91
C VAL A 259 -6.45 12.63 8.36
N PHE A 260 -5.81 12.67 7.20
CA PHE A 260 -5.37 13.92 6.57
C PHE A 260 -6.45 14.57 5.68
N ALA A 261 -7.62 13.96 5.53
CA ALA A 261 -8.67 14.39 4.62
C ALA A 261 -8.20 14.55 3.15
N ILE A 262 -7.24 13.71 2.73
CA ILE A 262 -6.72 13.68 1.34
C ILE A 262 -7.81 13.11 0.41
N PRO A 263 -8.09 13.74 -0.73
CA PRO A 263 -9.10 13.27 -1.68
C PRO A 263 -8.58 12.11 -2.54
N GLY A 264 -8.13 11.02 -1.91
CA GLY A 264 -7.64 9.80 -2.55
C GLY A 264 -8.68 8.69 -2.64
N LEU A 265 -8.24 7.52 -3.16
CA LEU A 265 -9.10 6.32 -3.30
C LEU A 265 -9.52 5.75 -1.94
N GLY A 266 -8.65 5.78 -0.94
CA GLY A 266 -8.97 5.26 0.39
C GLY A 266 -10.08 6.05 1.06
N ARG A 267 -10.06 7.38 0.95
CA ARG A 267 -11.13 8.23 1.45
C ARG A 267 -12.44 8.01 0.70
N LEU A 268 -12.40 7.91 -0.62
CA LEU A 268 -13.57 7.60 -1.43
C LEU A 268 -14.13 6.22 -1.08
N LEU A 269 -13.27 5.22 -0.90
CA LEU A 269 -13.66 3.86 -0.51
C LEU A 269 -14.47 3.85 0.79
N VAL A 270 -13.96 4.50 1.85
CA VAL A 270 -14.65 4.54 3.16
C VAL A 270 -15.99 5.27 3.05
N ALA A 271 -16.05 6.37 2.32
CA ALA A 271 -17.30 7.09 2.07
C ALA A 271 -18.31 6.22 1.30
N SER A 272 -17.86 5.54 0.25
CA SER A 272 -18.70 4.68 -0.57
C SER A 272 -19.21 3.43 0.18
N ILE A 273 -18.39 2.85 1.09
CA ILE A 273 -18.84 1.78 1.98
C ILE A 273 -19.95 2.28 2.90
N SER A 274 -19.77 3.44 3.51
CA SER A 274 -20.78 4.05 4.41
C SER A 274 -22.10 4.36 3.70
N ASN A 275 -22.02 4.74 2.42
CA ASN A 275 -23.17 5.05 1.57
C ASN A 275 -23.69 3.84 0.81
N ARG A 276 -23.11 2.65 0.98
CA ARG A 276 -23.44 1.41 0.26
C ARG A 276 -23.38 1.54 -1.27
N ASP A 277 -22.44 2.35 -1.76
CA ASP A 277 -22.20 2.58 -3.18
C ASP A 277 -21.34 1.45 -3.76
N TYR A 278 -21.98 0.33 -4.02
CA TYR A 278 -21.31 -0.92 -4.39
C TYR A 278 -20.44 -0.84 -5.65
N PRO A 279 -20.89 -0.21 -6.76
CA PRO A 279 -20.06 -0.10 -7.96
C PRO A 279 -18.71 0.62 -7.68
N VAL A 280 -18.74 1.70 -6.91
CA VAL A 280 -17.53 2.44 -6.53
C VAL A 280 -16.63 1.59 -5.64
N VAL A 281 -17.19 0.91 -4.64
CA VAL A 281 -16.41 0.05 -3.72
C VAL A 281 -15.77 -1.11 -4.45
N GLN A 282 -16.52 -1.82 -5.31
CA GLN A 282 -15.99 -2.93 -6.13
C GLN A 282 -14.82 -2.47 -7.00
N ALA A 283 -14.99 -1.38 -7.71
CA ALA A 283 -13.96 -0.84 -8.59
C ALA A 283 -12.69 -0.47 -7.81
N ILE A 284 -12.81 0.26 -6.69
CA ILE A 284 -11.66 0.67 -5.87
C ILE A 284 -10.95 -0.55 -5.27
N VAL A 285 -11.69 -1.53 -4.74
CA VAL A 285 -11.10 -2.74 -4.15
C VAL A 285 -10.28 -3.50 -5.18
N VAL A 286 -10.79 -3.66 -6.41
CA VAL A 286 -10.07 -4.36 -7.47
C VAL A 286 -8.84 -3.55 -7.94
N ILE A 287 -8.94 -2.22 -8.05
CA ILE A 287 -7.80 -1.36 -8.40
C ILE A 287 -6.72 -1.45 -7.32
N LEU A 288 -7.07 -1.34 -6.04
CA LEU A 288 -6.10 -1.43 -4.94
C LEU A 288 -5.47 -2.83 -4.86
N ALA A 289 -6.27 -3.89 -5.04
CA ALA A 289 -5.76 -5.26 -5.12
C ALA A 289 -4.78 -5.44 -6.28
N PHE A 290 -5.09 -4.88 -7.46
CA PHE A 290 -4.18 -4.90 -8.60
C PHE A 290 -2.82 -4.27 -8.25
N TRP A 291 -2.81 -3.10 -7.60
CA TRP A 291 -1.57 -2.45 -7.17
C TRP A 291 -0.77 -3.30 -6.20
N VAL A 292 -1.43 -3.92 -5.22
CA VAL A 292 -0.77 -4.80 -4.24
C VAL A 292 -0.15 -6.01 -4.91
N VAL A 293 -0.91 -6.69 -5.78
CA VAL A 293 -0.43 -7.90 -6.48
C VAL A 293 0.65 -7.55 -7.50
N LEU A 294 0.52 -6.43 -8.20
CA LEU A 294 1.54 -5.94 -9.12
C LEU A 294 2.84 -5.63 -8.39
N ALA A 295 2.78 -4.90 -7.27
CA ALA A 295 3.94 -4.58 -6.44
C ALA A 295 4.62 -5.86 -5.93
N GLY A 296 3.86 -6.83 -5.43
CA GLY A 296 4.37 -8.15 -5.04
C GLY A 296 5.03 -8.90 -6.19
N THR A 297 4.42 -8.88 -7.37
CA THR A 297 4.98 -9.52 -8.57
C THR A 297 6.31 -8.88 -9.01
N VAL A 298 6.37 -7.55 -9.02
CA VAL A 298 7.61 -6.80 -9.32
C VAL A 298 8.69 -7.15 -8.30
N ALA A 299 8.33 -7.19 -7.04
CA ALA A 299 9.23 -7.55 -5.95
C ALA A 299 9.81 -8.96 -6.10
N ASP A 300 8.98 -9.93 -6.43
CA ASP A 300 9.42 -11.31 -6.67
C ASP A 300 10.40 -11.40 -7.85
N ILE A 301 10.15 -10.63 -8.92
CA ILE A 301 11.04 -10.56 -10.08
C ILE A 301 12.39 -9.92 -9.70
N VAL A 302 12.35 -8.83 -8.91
CA VAL A 302 13.57 -8.16 -8.43
C VAL A 302 14.36 -9.10 -7.52
N ASN A 303 13.71 -9.75 -6.55
CA ASN A 303 14.35 -10.70 -5.64
C ASN A 303 15.05 -11.84 -6.38
N GLN A 304 14.41 -12.39 -7.41
CA GLN A 304 15.02 -13.46 -8.22
C GLN A 304 16.27 -12.98 -9.00
N ARG A 305 16.35 -11.69 -9.34
CA ARG A 305 17.55 -11.13 -9.97
C ARG A 305 18.68 -10.90 -8.97
N ILE A 306 18.33 -10.52 -7.73
CA ILE A 306 19.30 -10.23 -6.66
C ILE A 306 19.85 -11.53 -6.06
N ASP A 307 18.97 -12.52 -5.81
CA ASP A 307 19.38 -13.84 -5.30
C ASP A 307 19.08 -14.97 -6.30
N PRO A 308 20.09 -15.36 -7.11
CA PRO A 308 19.94 -16.46 -8.07
C PRO A 308 19.64 -17.83 -7.44
N ARG A 309 19.88 -18.01 -6.14
CA ARG A 309 19.62 -19.27 -5.41
C ARG A 309 18.13 -19.58 -5.33
N LEU A 310 17.29 -18.55 -5.36
CA LEU A 310 15.82 -18.70 -5.42
C LEU A 310 15.35 -19.36 -6.74
N ARG A 311 16.23 -19.44 -7.76
CA ARG A 311 15.95 -20.14 -9.02
C ARG A 311 16.02 -21.67 -8.88
N LEU A 312 16.76 -22.17 -7.91
CA LEU A 312 17.01 -23.60 -7.72
C LEU A 312 16.00 -24.28 -6.78
N GLY A 313 15.26 -23.53 -5.95
CA GLY A 313 14.27 -24.04 -5.01
C GLY A 313 12.89 -24.37 -5.62
N GLY A 314 12.72 -24.24 -6.91
CA GLY A 314 11.46 -24.54 -7.62
C GLY A 314 11.43 -25.90 -8.35
N ALA A 315 12.38 -26.79 -8.06
CA ALA A 315 12.48 -28.13 -8.62
C ALA A 315 12.57 -29.18 -7.50
N SER A 316 11.53 -29.25 -6.67
CA SER A 316 11.24 -30.42 -5.83
C SER A 316 9.74 -30.56 -5.74
#